data_9a6e875732395aeaa795457703cebfbe
#
_entry.id   9a6e875732395aeaa795457703cebfbe
#
_cell.length_a   1.000
_cell.length_b   1.000
_cell.length_c   1.000
_cell.angle_alpha   90.00
_cell.angle_beta   90.00
_cell.angle_gamma   90.00
#
_symmetry.space_group_name_H-M   'P 1'
#
loop_
_entity.id
_entity.type
_entity.pdbx_description
1 polymer ?
#
loop_
_entity_poly.entity_id
_entity_poly.type
_entity_poly.pdbx_seq_one_letter_code
_entity_poly.pdbx_strand_id
1 'polypeptide(L)'
;MINKIISLGISKREAEELISVSKDIEHDYKLLKDGYPIQYLIGYVDFYGYKINVNEDVLIPRYETEYLLEKVINISKKIFSNKINILDIGTGSGAISIVLKNELNSNVTACDISKKALNVAINNAKINNLSIKFIESDIFSNINDKFDIIISNPPYISSDEVIMDSVKKYEPNLALYAPKDGLYFYEEIIKDARKYLNDKFIIAFEIGWWQGNLICDIAKRYFNDSIIRIEKDLTDRDRYLFIIHE
;
A
#
# COMPACT_ATOMS: atom_id res chain seq x y z
N MET A 1 29.49 -15.49 7.49
CA MET A 1 28.59 -14.73 6.60
C MET A 1 27.58 -13.88 7.42
N ILE A 2 26.85 -14.43 8.36
CA ILE A 2 25.81 -13.70 9.13
C ILE A 2 26.33 -12.37 9.74
N ASN A 3 27.47 -12.38 10.41
CA ASN A 3 28.06 -11.16 11.01
C ASN A 3 28.42 -10.09 9.95
N LYS A 4 28.76 -10.50 8.73
CA LYS A 4 29.02 -9.57 7.62
C LYS A 4 27.73 -8.90 7.15
N ILE A 5 26.63 -9.65 7.07
CA ILE A 5 25.32 -9.11 6.69
C ILE A 5 24.80 -8.15 7.78
N ILE A 6 24.90 -8.54 9.05
CA ILE A 6 24.51 -7.69 10.18
C ILE A 6 25.33 -6.37 10.21
N SER A 7 26.61 -6.41 9.83
CA SER A 7 27.44 -5.18 9.76
C SER A 7 26.99 -4.16 8.70
N LEU A 8 26.08 -4.53 7.79
CA LEU A 8 25.42 -3.62 6.84
C LEU A 8 24.17 -2.94 7.42
N GLY A 9 23.87 -3.13 8.72
CA GLY A 9 22.69 -2.57 9.38
C GLY A 9 21.44 -3.44 9.27
N ILE A 10 21.57 -4.66 8.71
CA ILE A 10 20.48 -5.62 8.56
C ILE A 10 20.26 -6.34 9.89
N SER A 11 19.00 -6.57 10.25
CA SER A 11 18.66 -7.26 11.49
C SER A 11 19.17 -8.71 11.48
N LYS A 12 19.44 -9.26 12.67
CA LYS A 12 19.86 -10.66 12.81
C LYS A 12 18.82 -11.61 12.21
N ARG A 13 17.52 -11.35 12.44
CA ARG A 13 16.42 -12.16 11.91
C ARG A 13 16.44 -12.21 10.38
N GLU A 14 16.52 -11.06 9.73
CA GLU A 14 16.56 -11.00 8.26
C GLU A 14 17.83 -11.65 7.69
N ALA A 15 18.98 -11.49 8.36
CA ALA A 15 20.21 -12.15 7.95
C ALA A 15 20.13 -13.68 8.04
N GLU A 16 19.54 -14.22 9.12
CA GLU A 16 19.28 -15.65 9.29
C GLU A 16 18.30 -16.17 8.23
N GLU A 17 17.25 -15.40 7.96
CA GLU A 17 16.23 -15.74 6.97
C GLU A 17 16.81 -15.77 5.56
N LEU A 18 17.59 -14.74 5.17
CA LEU A 18 18.29 -14.75 3.89
C LEU A 18 19.20 -15.96 3.73
N ILE A 19 20.01 -16.29 4.74
CA ILE A 19 20.90 -17.46 4.69
C ILE A 19 20.11 -18.76 4.49
N SER A 20 18.90 -18.84 5.04
CA SER A 20 18.07 -20.04 4.92
C SER A 20 17.48 -20.27 3.53
N VAL A 21 17.26 -19.19 2.75
CA VAL A 21 16.63 -19.23 1.43
C VAL A 21 17.61 -19.02 0.27
N SER A 22 18.75 -18.43 0.54
CA SER A 22 19.75 -18.08 -0.47
C SER A 22 20.35 -19.32 -1.13
N LYS A 23 20.50 -19.25 -2.45
CA LYS A 23 21.20 -20.27 -3.25
C LYS A 23 22.67 -19.93 -3.47
N ASP A 24 23.04 -18.64 -3.38
CA ASP A 24 24.39 -18.12 -3.50
C ASP A 24 24.55 -16.90 -2.58
N ILE A 25 24.86 -17.16 -1.32
CA ILE A 25 24.96 -16.14 -0.29
C ILE A 25 26.12 -15.16 -0.51
N GLU A 26 27.16 -15.55 -1.24
CA GLU A 26 28.27 -14.63 -1.59
C GLU A 26 27.84 -13.64 -2.67
N HIS A 27 27.02 -14.06 -3.62
CA HIS A 27 26.39 -13.18 -4.60
C HIS A 27 25.42 -12.22 -3.93
N ASP A 28 24.51 -12.75 -3.10
CA ASP A 28 23.50 -11.95 -2.37
C ASP A 28 24.16 -10.91 -1.45
N TYR A 29 25.26 -11.28 -0.78
CA TYR A 29 26.03 -10.34 0.03
C TYR A 29 26.62 -9.17 -0.79
N LYS A 30 27.02 -9.41 -2.03
CA LYS A 30 27.49 -8.32 -2.93
C LYS A 30 26.34 -7.39 -3.28
N LEU A 31 25.17 -7.92 -3.60
CA LEU A 31 23.98 -7.13 -3.87
C LEU A 31 23.57 -6.27 -2.67
N LEU A 32 23.59 -6.84 -1.46
CA LEU A 32 23.33 -6.09 -0.22
C LEU A 32 24.31 -4.94 -0.01
N LYS A 33 25.58 -5.12 -0.31
CA LYS A 33 26.58 -4.04 -0.24
C LYS A 33 26.31 -2.90 -1.21
N ASP A 34 25.69 -3.21 -2.36
CA ASP A 34 25.26 -2.22 -3.36
C ASP A 34 23.89 -1.60 -3.03
N GLY A 35 23.31 -1.93 -1.85
CA GLY A 35 22.05 -1.40 -1.37
C GLY A 35 20.80 -2.11 -1.91
N TYR A 36 20.94 -3.30 -2.51
CA TYR A 36 19.78 -4.08 -2.95
C TYR A 36 18.92 -4.49 -1.77
N PRO A 37 17.58 -4.32 -1.83
CA PRO A 37 16.70 -4.64 -0.71
C PRO A 37 16.76 -6.12 -0.33
N ILE A 38 17.02 -6.41 0.94
CA ILE A 38 17.09 -7.79 1.43
C ILE A 38 15.77 -8.52 1.25
N GLN A 39 14.63 -7.81 1.31
CA GLN A 39 13.31 -8.38 1.14
C GLN A 39 13.11 -8.99 -0.25
N TYR A 40 13.73 -8.39 -1.29
CA TYR A 40 13.70 -8.98 -2.64
C TYR A 40 14.59 -10.22 -2.75
N LEU A 41 15.68 -10.31 -1.99
CA LEU A 41 16.51 -11.53 -1.94
C LEU A 41 15.82 -12.66 -1.17
N ILE A 42 15.13 -12.33 -0.07
CA ILE A 42 14.31 -13.28 0.70
C ILE A 42 13.09 -13.69 -0.14
N GLY A 43 12.55 -12.79 -0.96
CA GLY A 43 11.41 -13.01 -1.84
C GLY A 43 10.04 -12.78 -1.19
N TYR A 44 9.99 -12.43 0.11
CA TYR A 44 8.74 -12.10 0.82
C TYR A 44 8.99 -11.22 2.04
N VAL A 45 7.89 -10.68 2.56
CA VAL A 45 7.82 -10.00 3.87
C VAL A 45 6.68 -10.60 4.69
N ASP A 46 6.79 -10.49 6.01
CA ASP A 46 5.66 -10.63 6.92
C ASP A 46 4.97 -9.26 7.02
N PHE A 47 3.69 -9.20 6.68
CA PHE A 47 2.91 -7.98 6.71
C PHE A 47 1.56 -8.26 7.36
N TYR A 48 1.31 -7.63 8.50
CA TYR A 48 0.11 -7.84 9.32
C TYR A 48 -0.12 -9.33 9.67
N GLY A 49 0.95 -10.13 9.80
CA GLY A 49 0.91 -11.56 10.04
C GLY A 49 0.65 -12.43 8.80
N TYR A 50 0.59 -11.83 7.61
CA TYR A 50 0.44 -12.55 6.34
C TYR A 50 1.76 -12.57 5.57
N LYS A 51 2.04 -13.70 4.94
CA LYS A 51 3.19 -13.81 4.04
C LYS A 51 2.87 -13.16 2.70
N ILE A 52 3.60 -12.10 2.36
CA ILE A 52 3.46 -11.35 1.11
C ILE A 52 4.74 -11.48 0.30
N ASN A 53 4.69 -12.20 -0.81
CA ASN A 53 5.81 -12.26 -1.74
C ASN A 53 6.04 -10.92 -2.40
N VAL A 54 7.32 -10.56 -2.55
CA VAL A 54 7.76 -9.32 -3.17
C VAL A 54 8.88 -9.56 -4.15
N ASN A 55 8.96 -8.73 -5.17
CA ASN A 55 10.03 -8.65 -6.14
C ASN A 55 10.13 -7.21 -6.68
N GLU A 56 11.01 -6.94 -7.63
CA GLU A 56 11.24 -5.63 -8.22
C GLU A 56 10.03 -5.02 -8.96
N ASP A 57 8.95 -5.78 -9.17
CA ASP A 57 7.72 -5.31 -9.82
C ASP A 57 6.74 -4.61 -8.85
N VAL A 58 6.99 -4.67 -7.53
CA VAL A 58 6.10 -4.12 -6.49
C VAL A 58 6.87 -3.38 -5.41
N LEU A 59 6.24 -2.35 -4.84
CA LEU A 59 6.73 -1.70 -3.62
C LEU A 59 6.77 -2.73 -2.48
N ILE A 60 7.85 -2.73 -1.71
CA ILE A 60 7.94 -3.53 -0.49
C ILE A 60 6.93 -2.94 0.52
N PRO A 61 5.95 -3.72 1.02
CA PRO A 61 4.98 -3.24 2.00
C PRO A 61 5.65 -2.61 3.21
N ARG A 62 5.15 -1.42 3.62
CA ARG A 62 5.71 -0.63 4.70
C ARG A 62 4.93 -0.84 6.00
N TYR A 63 5.62 -0.75 7.10
CA TYR A 63 5.03 -0.89 8.43
C TYR A 63 3.96 0.17 8.74
N GLU A 64 4.12 1.39 8.22
CA GLU A 64 3.14 2.46 8.34
C GLU A 64 1.78 2.06 7.73
N THR A 65 1.79 1.29 6.64
CA THR A 65 0.57 0.81 5.99
C THR A 65 -0.21 -0.18 6.87
N GLU A 66 0.44 -0.93 7.77
CA GLU A 66 -0.26 -1.79 8.74
C GLU A 66 -1.13 -0.96 9.71
N TYR A 67 -0.66 0.21 10.13
CA TYR A 67 -1.46 1.10 10.99
C TYR A 67 -2.64 1.75 10.24
N LEU A 68 -2.47 2.06 8.95
CA LEU A 68 -3.61 2.47 8.11
C LEU A 68 -4.69 1.40 8.15
N LEU A 69 -4.31 0.13 7.96
CA LEU A 69 -5.24 -1.01 7.97
C LEU A 69 -5.92 -1.19 9.32
N GLU A 70 -5.17 -1.13 10.43
CA GLU A 70 -5.75 -1.19 11.77
C GLU A 70 -6.83 -0.14 11.98
N LYS A 71 -6.57 1.11 11.57
CA LYS A 71 -7.53 2.21 11.66
C LYS A 71 -8.75 1.97 10.78
N VAL A 72 -8.57 1.58 9.51
CA VAL A 72 -9.67 1.26 8.59
C VAL A 72 -10.55 0.15 9.15
N ILE A 73 -9.95 -0.94 9.65
CA ILE A 73 -10.66 -2.07 10.25
C ILE A 73 -11.49 -1.61 11.46
N ASN A 74 -10.90 -0.80 12.34
CA ASN A 74 -11.57 -0.30 13.55
C ASN A 74 -12.74 0.65 13.24
N ILE A 75 -12.58 1.52 12.23
CA ILE A 75 -13.64 2.42 11.76
C ILE A 75 -14.76 1.61 11.09
N SER A 76 -14.39 0.69 10.20
CA SER A 76 -15.33 -0.14 9.44
C SER A 76 -16.24 -0.96 10.33
N LYS A 77 -15.69 -1.57 11.39
CA LYS A 77 -16.47 -2.35 12.38
C LYS A 77 -17.49 -1.51 13.16
N LYS A 78 -17.32 -0.19 13.21
CA LYS A 78 -18.28 0.73 13.86
C LYS A 78 -19.38 1.18 12.91
N ILE A 79 -19.07 1.37 11.63
CA ILE A 79 -19.99 1.95 10.63
C ILE A 79 -20.82 0.88 9.93
N PHE A 80 -20.19 -0.27 9.61
CA PHE A 80 -20.84 -1.31 8.80
C PHE A 80 -21.16 -2.54 9.63
N SER A 81 -22.41 -2.98 9.54
CA SER A 81 -22.89 -4.23 10.17
C SER A 81 -23.00 -5.41 9.20
N ASN A 82 -22.99 -5.13 7.90
CA ASN A 82 -23.16 -6.13 6.83
C ASN A 82 -21.85 -6.38 6.11
N LYS A 83 -21.89 -7.30 5.14
CA LYS A 83 -20.80 -7.54 4.21
C LYS A 83 -20.56 -6.29 3.36
N ILE A 84 -19.31 -5.85 3.28
CA ILE A 84 -18.89 -4.62 2.60
C ILE A 84 -18.11 -4.91 1.32
N ASN A 85 -18.16 -3.95 0.39
CA ASN A 85 -17.38 -3.97 -0.84
C ASN A 85 -16.21 -2.97 -0.71
N ILE A 86 -15.01 -3.42 -0.97
CA ILE A 86 -13.77 -2.65 -0.82
C ILE A 86 -13.07 -2.54 -2.17
N LEU A 87 -12.61 -1.34 -2.52
CA LEU A 87 -11.71 -1.09 -3.63
C LEU A 87 -10.34 -0.67 -3.10
N ASP A 88 -9.32 -1.42 -3.46
CA ASP A 88 -7.91 -1.13 -3.22
C ASP A 88 -7.28 -0.62 -4.53
N ILE A 89 -6.92 0.68 -4.59
CA ILE A 89 -6.37 1.34 -5.77
C ILE A 89 -4.85 1.40 -5.65
N GLY A 90 -4.15 0.91 -6.67
CA GLY A 90 -2.68 0.78 -6.65
C GLY A 90 -2.26 -0.34 -5.70
N THR A 91 -2.85 -1.52 -5.88
CA THR A 91 -2.72 -2.64 -4.91
C THR A 91 -1.29 -3.18 -4.77
N GLY A 92 -0.42 -2.93 -5.75
CA GLY A 92 0.98 -3.38 -5.73
C GLY A 92 1.10 -4.89 -5.51
N SER A 93 1.66 -5.29 -4.36
CA SER A 93 1.80 -6.69 -3.96
C SER A 93 0.48 -7.35 -3.51
N GLY A 94 -0.61 -6.60 -3.38
CA GLY A 94 -1.88 -7.07 -2.85
C GLY A 94 -1.96 -7.08 -1.32
N ALA A 95 -0.97 -6.53 -0.62
CA ALA A 95 -0.87 -6.61 0.85
C ALA A 95 -2.10 -6.02 1.55
N ILE A 96 -2.53 -4.80 1.17
CA ILE A 96 -3.74 -4.15 1.70
C ILE A 96 -4.97 -5.02 1.46
N SER A 97 -5.16 -5.46 0.23
CA SER A 97 -6.30 -6.29 -0.18
C SER A 97 -6.39 -7.60 0.58
N ILE A 98 -5.26 -8.27 0.82
CA ILE A 98 -5.18 -9.53 1.55
C ILE A 98 -5.59 -9.36 3.01
N VAL A 99 -5.05 -8.33 3.68
CA VAL A 99 -5.40 -8.04 5.07
C VAL A 99 -6.89 -7.71 5.20
N LEU A 100 -7.41 -6.79 4.41
CA LEU A 100 -8.82 -6.38 4.49
C LEU A 100 -9.78 -7.52 4.15
N LYS A 101 -9.39 -8.42 3.25
CA LYS A 101 -10.18 -9.61 2.92
C LYS A 101 -10.29 -10.59 4.08
N ASN A 102 -9.24 -10.74 4.88
CA ASN A 102 -9.23 -11.63 6.04
C ASN A 102 -9.88 -11.01 7.28
N GLU A 103 -9.58 -9.72 7.54
CA GLU A 103 -9.97 -9.05 8.79
C GLU A 103 -11.42 -8.53 8.79
N LEU A 104 -12.01 -8.38 7.59
CA LEU A 104 -13.35 -7.87 7.41
C LEU A 104 -14.22 -8.86 6.61
N ASN A 105 -15.51 -8.94 6.95
CA ASN A 105 -16.48 -9.65 6.11
C ASN A 105 -16.72 -8.86 4.81
N SER A 106 -15.85 -9.04 3.82
CA SER A 106 -15.78 -8.16 2.65
C SER A 106 -15.69 -8.90 1.32
N ASN A 107 -16.13 -8.23 0.26
CA ASN A 107 -15.69 -8.48 -1.12
C ASN A 107 -14.62 -7.45 -1.45
N VAL A 108 -13.46 -7.89 -1.88
CA VAL A 108 -12.36 -7.00 -2.25
C VAL A 108 -12.16 -7.04 -3.75
N THR A 109 -12.15 -5.85 -4.35
CA THR A 109 -11.64 -5.58 -5.70
C THR A 109 -10.34 -4.81 -5.55
N ALA A 110 -9.29 -5.31 -6.17
CA ALA A 110 -7.96 -4.72 -6.18
C ALA A 110 -7.61 -4.29 -7.60
N CYS A 111 -7.12 -3.09 -7.79
CA CYS A 111 -6.69 -2.64 -9.10
C CYS A 111 -5.29 -2.04 -9.08
N ASP A 112 -4.61 -2.17 -10.21
CA ASP A 112 -3.30 -1.59 -10.45
C ASP A 112 -3.14 -1.33 -11.96
N ILE A 113 -2.39 -0.31 -12.33
CA ILE A 113 -2.04 -0.04 -13.72
C ILE A 113 -0.95 -1.02 -14.21
N SER A 114 -0.15 -1.56 -13.29
CA SER A 114 0.93 -2.50 -13.58
C SER A 114 0.41 -3.94 -13.61
N LYS A 115 0.35 -4.52 -14.80
CA LYS A 115 0.07 -5.96 -14.95
C LYS A 115 1.06 -6.86 -14.22
N LYS A 116 2.31 -6.43 -14.09
CA LYS A 116 3.33 -7.16 -13.35
C LYS A 116 3.03 -7.16 -11.85
N ALA A 117 2.63 -6.01 -11.28
CA ALA A 117 2.20 -5.91 -9.90
C ALA A 117 0.97 -6.79 -9.65
N LEU A 118 -0.03 -6.76 -10.53
CA LEU A 118 -1.20 -7.63 -10.43
C LEU A 118 -0.85 -9.12 -10.44
N ASN A 119 0.14 -9.55 -11.21
CA ASN A 119 0.60 -10.95 -11.19
C ASN A 119 1.16 -11.34 -9.81
N VAL A 120 1.91 -10.45 -9.17
CA VAL A 120 2.41 -10.66 -7.79
C VAL A 120 1.23 -10.72 -6.82
N ALA A 121 0.29 -9.77 -6.88
CA ALA A 121 -0.89 -9.70 -6.02
C ALA A 121 -1.78 -10.95 -6.15
N ILE A 122 -2.03 -11.43 -7.38
CA ILE A 122 -2.79 -12.66 -7.65
C ILE A 122 -2.10 -13.87 -7.01
N ASN A 123 -0.77 -13.98 -7.13
CA ASN A 123 -0.03 -15.06 -6.49
C ASN A 123 -0.09 -14.96 -4.97
N ASN A 124 0.01 -13.76 -4.42
CA ASN A 124 -0.11 -13.53 -2.98
C ASN A 124 -1.51 -13.89 -2.44
N ALA A 125 -2.58 -13.56 -3.17
CA ALA A 125 -3.92 -13.99 -2.81
C ALA A 125 -4.05 -15.52 -2.81
N LYS A 126 -3.47 -16.21 -3.80
CA LYS A 126 -3.49 -17.67 -3.89
C LYS A 126 -2.78 -18.35 -2.72
N ILE A 127 -1.58 -17.89 -2.36
CA ILE A 127 -0.81 -18.50 -1.24
C ILE A 127 -1.49 -18.26 0.11
N ASN A 128 -2.29 -17.20 0.23
CA ASN A 128 -3.09 -16.90 1.41
C ASN A 128 -4.52 -17.49 1.33
N ASN A 129 -4.83 -18.32 0.30
CA ASN A 129 -6.12 -18.97 0.08
C ASN A 129 -7.31 -18.00 -0.01
N LEU A 130 -7.13 -16.84 -0.62
CA LEU A 130 -8.13 -15.79 -0.72
C LEU A 130 -8.67 -15.61 -2.14
N SER A 131 -9.97 -15.32 -2.24
CA SER A 131 -10.63 -14.92 -3.47
C SER A 131 -10.78 -13.39 -3.48
N ILE A 132 -9.97 -12.73 -4.31
CA ILE A 132 -9.97 -11.28 -4.55
C ILE A 132 -10.15 -11.06 -6.04
N LYS A 133 -10.96 -10.05 -6.42
CA LYS A 133 -11.14 -9.64 -7.82
C LYS A 133 -10.01 -8.67 -8.20
N PHE A 134 -9.18 -9.04 -9.18
CA PHE A 134 -8.09 -8.19 -9.68
C PHE A 134 -8.45 -7.58 -11.03
N ILE A 135 -8.17 -6.28 -11.21
CA ILE A 135 -8.49 -5.52 -12.43
C ILE A 135 -7.27 -4.67 -12.83
N GLU A 136 -6.81 -4.79 -14.07
CA GLU A 136 -5.86 -3.84 -14.63
C GLU A 136 -6.61 -2.53 -14.92
N SER A 137 -6.24 -1.44 -14.20
CA SER A 137 -6.95 -0.17 -14.28
C SER A 137 -6.02 0.99 -13.89
N ASP A 138 -6.08 2.05 -14.66
CA ASP A 138 -5.59 3.36 -14.24
C ASP A 138 -6.68 4.01 -13.40
N ILE A 139 -6.46 4.05 -12.08
CA ILE A 139 -7.43 4.48 -11.07
C ILE A 139 -8.80 3.80 -11.31
N PHE A 140 -9.78 4.53 -11.82
CA PHE A 140 -11.15 4.05 -12.03
C PHE A 140 -11.45 3.63 -13.47
N SER A 141 -10.50 3.67 -14.40
CA SER A 141 -10.77 3.54 -15.84
C SER A 141 -11.52 2.25 -16.24
N ASN A 142 -11.30 1.15 -15.51
CA ASN A 142 -11.95 -0.14 -15.73
C ASN A 142 -12.81 -0.60 -14.53
N ILE A 143 -13.15 0.33 -13.62
CA ILE A 143 -13.98 0.06 -12.45
C ILE A 143 -15.42 0.43 -12.77
N ASN A 144 -16.36 -0.50 -12.51
CA ASN A 144 -17.78 -0.30 -12.79
C ASN A 144 -18.69 -0.53 -11.57
N ASP A 145 -18.14 -1.08 -10.47
CA ASP A 145 -18.87 -1.41 -9.26
C ASP A 145 -18.89 -0.21 -8.29
N LYS A 146 -19.74 -0.30 -7.24
CA LYS A 146 -19.76 0.64 -6.11
C LYS A 146 -19.22 -0.01 -4.85
N PHE A 147 -18.60 0.81 -3.99
CA PHE A 147 -17.84 0.36 -2.82
C PHE A 147 -18.25 1.11 -1.56
N ASP A 148 -18.09 0.44 -0.43
CA ASP A 148 -18.26 1.00 0.90
C ASP A 148 -16.92 1.57 1.40
N ILE A 149 -15.81 1.03 0.89
CA ILE A 149 -14.47 1.53 1.23
C ILE A 149 -13.66 1.67 -0.06
N ILE A 150 -13.02 2.82 -0.24
CA ILE A 150 -11.93 3.04 -1.19
C ILE A 150 -10.66 3.27 -0.37
N ILE A 151 -9.64 2.47 -0.60
CA ILE A 151 -8.35 2.59 0.08
C ILE A 151 -7.22 2.67 -0.93
N SER A 152 -6.20 3.47 -0.65
CA SER A 152 -5.00 3.54 -1.49
C SER A 152 -3.79 3.99 -0.69
N ASN A 153 -2.64 3.40 -1.00
CA ASN A 153 -1.33 3.96 -0.72
C ASN A 153 -0.72 4.33 -2.08
N PRO A 154 -1.13 5.46 -2.68
CA PRO A 154 -0.71 5.82 -4.02
C PRO A 154 0.72 6.38 -4.00
N PRO A 155 1.41 6.43 -5.14
CA PRO A 155 2.66 7.17 -5.26
C PRO A 155 2.46 8.63 -4.82
N TYR A 156 3.36 9.14 -3.98
CA TYR A 156 3.24 10.49 -3.42
C TYR A 156 4.56 11.28 -3.39
N ILE A 157 5.65 10.70 -3.88
CA ILE A 157 6.96 11.34 -3.89
C ILE A 157 7.05 12.29 -5.08
N SER A 158 7.43 13.54 -4.82
CA SER A 158 7.75 14.51 -5.89
C SER A 158 9.04 14.10 -6.62
N SER A 159 9.14 14.44 -7.91
CA SER A 159 10.35 14.20 -8.70
C SER A 159 11.62 14.81 -8.11
N ASP A 160 11.46 15.89 -7.33
CA ASP A 160 12.56 16.66 -6.75
C ASP A 160 12.87 16.24 -5.30
N GLU A 161 12.10 15.30 -4.75
CA GLU A 161 12.30 14.82 -3.38
C GLU A 161 13.48 13.85 -3.31
N VAL A 162 14.34 14.07 -2.31
CA VAL A 162 15.49 13.18 -2.05
C VAL A 162 15.03 12.00 -1.22
N ILE A 163 15.11 10.82 -1.80
CA ILE A 163 14.82 9.55 -1.12
C ILE A 163 16.08 8.70 -1.04
N MET A 164 16.05 7.65 -0.24
CA MET A 164 17.18 6.73 -0.11
C MET A 164 17.55 6.14 -1.47
N ASP A 165 18.87 6.11 -1.78
CA ASP A 165 19.38 5.61 -3.06
C ASP A 165 18.95 4.16 -3.35
N SER A 166 18.84 3.32 -2.34
CA SER A 166 18.38 1.94 -2.47
C SER A 166 16.93 1.87 -2.97
N VAL A 167 16.03 2.70 -2.42
CA VAL A 167 14.63 2.78 -2.84
C VAL A 167 14.55 3.28 -4.28
N LYS A 168 15.24 4.39 -4.58
CA LYS A 168 15.27 4.98 -5.92
C LYS A 168 15.80 4.04 -6.99
N LYS A 169 16.79 3.22 -6.64
CA LYS A 169 17.51 2.36 -7.60
C LYS A 169 16.77 1.05 -7.88
N TYR A 170 16.11 0.49 -6.89
CA TYR A 170 15.64 -0.89 -6.95
C TYR A 170 14.12 -1.06 -6.85
N GLU A 171 13.40 -0.11 -6.25
CA GLU A 171 11.95 -0.20 -6.19
C GLU A 171 11.30 0.45 -7.42
N PRO A 172 10.11 0.00 -7.86
CA PRO A 172 9.52 0.46 -9.12
C PRO A 172 9.14 1.94 -9.05
N ASN A 173 9.69 2.75 -9.95
CA ASN A 173 9.43 4.20 -10.02
C ASN A 173 7.93 4.54 -10.10
N LEU A 174 7.15 3.67 -10.75
CA LEU A 174 5.70 3.81 -10.88
C LEU A 174 4.99 3.78 -9.52
N ALA A 175 5.56 3.11 -8.52
CA ALA A 175 5.02 3.02 -7.16
C ALA A 175 5.53 4.13 -6.23
N LEU A 176 6.48 4.94 -6.67
CA LEU A 176 7.14 5.95 -5.85
C LEU A 176 6.72 7.37 -6.23
N TYR A 177 6.82 7.71 -7.51
CA TYR A 177 6.74 9.10 -7.96
C TYR A 177 5.36 9.48 -8.49
N ALA A 178 4.90 10.67 -8.09
CA ALA A 178 3.67 11.26 -8.59
C ALA A 178 3.89 12.68 -9.11
N PRO A 179 3.18 13.09 -10.20
CA PRO A 179 3.14 14.47 -10.66
C PRO A 179 2.50 15.42 -9.62
N LYS A 180 2.54 16.73 -9.91
CA LYS A 180 1.90 17.79 -9.08
C LYS A 180 2.38 17.74 -7.63
N ASP A 181 3.69 17.71 -7.42
CA ASP A 181 4.29 17.63 -6.08
C ASP A 181 3.72 16.49 -5.22
N GLY A 182 3.50 15.32 -5.86
CA GLY A 182 2.99 14.15 -5.17
C GLY A 182 1.46 14.12 -4.95
N LEU A 183 0.70 15.11 -5.43
CA LEU A 183 -0.74 15.25 -5.14
C LEU A 183 -1.65 14.66 -6.23
N TYR A 184 -1.10 14.32 -7.38
CA TYR A 184 -1.88 13.92 -8.57
C TYR A 184 -2.89 12.81 -8.31
N PHE A 185 -2.45 11.70 -7.72
CA PHE A 185 -3.32 10.54 -7.51
C PHE A 185 -4.41 10.82 -6.47
N TYR A 186 -4.11 11.57 -5.41
CA TYR A 186 -5.14 11.98 -4.45
C TYR A 186 -6.21 12.84 -5.10
N GLU A 187 -5.82 13.81 -5.93
CA GLU A 187 -6.76 14.69 -6.63
C GLU A 187 -7.67 13.89 -7.57
N GLU A 188 -7.10 13.00 -8.40
CA GLU A 188 -7.87 12.21 -9.36
C GLU A 188 -8.79 11.19 -8.66
N ILE A 189 -8.31 10.54 -7.59
CA ILE A 189 -9.16 9.62 -6.84
C ILE A 189 -10.30 10.37 -6.14
N ILE A 190 -10.01 11.43 -5.38
CA ILE A 190 -11.01 12.18 -4.61
C ILE A 190 -12.06 12.79 -5.53
N LYS A 191 -11.67 13.37 -6.64
CA LYS A 191 -12.55 14.03 -7.63
C LYS A 191 -13.62 13.08 -8.16
N ASP A 192 -13.24 11.84 -8.46
CA ASP A 192 -14.15 10.89 -9.12
C ASP A 192 -14.78 9.87 -8.17
N ALA A 193 -14.27 9.73 -6.93
CA ALA A 193 -14.67 8.69 -5.98
C ALA A 193 -16.19 8.63 -5.73
N ARG A 194 -16.90 9.77 -5.70
CA ARG A 194 -18.36 9.81 -5.49
C ARG A 194 -19.15 8.90 -6.44
N LYS A 195 -18.68 8.73 -7.66
CA LYS A 195 -19.35 7.89 -8.68
C LYS A 195 -19.31 6.40 -8.31
N TYR A 196 -18.32 6.01 -7.50
CA TYR A 196 -18.01 4.63 -7.13
C TYR A 196 -18.32 4.31 -5.66
N LEU A 197 -18.91 5.24 -4.91
CA LEU A 197 -19.23 5.07 -3.50
C LEU A 197 -20.71 4.73 -3.29
N ASN A 198 -20.99 3.91 -2.27
CA ASN A 198 -22.30 3.71 -1.69
C ASN A 198 -22.68 4.88 -0.79
N ASP A 199 -23.90 4.86 -0.21
CA ASP A 199 -24.42 5.95 0.64
C ASP A 199 -23.54 6.17 1.87
N LYS A 200 -23.15 5.10 2.57
CA LYS A 200 -22.18 5.12 3.66
C LYS A 200 -20.83 4.68 3.14
N PHE A 201 -19.79 5.44 3.45
CA PHE A 201 -18.46 5.10 2.93
C PHE A 201 -17.29 5.58 3.78
N ILE A 202 -16.14 4.97 3.50
CA ILE A 202 -14.83 5.39 3.97
C ILE A 202 -13.93 5.53 2.74
N ILE A 203 -13.23 6.67 2.61
CA ILE A 203 -12.04 6.76 1.77
C ILE A 203 -10.84 6.87 2.71
N ALA A 204 -9.81 6.07 2.50
CA ALA A 204 -8.62 6.04 3.33
C ALA A 204 -7.35 6.10 2.47
N PHE A 205 -6.44 7.01 2.83
CA PHE A 205 -5.15 7.17 2.17
C PHE A 205 -3.99 7.09 3.15
N GLU A 206 -2.90 6.44 2.73
CA GLU A 206 -1.59 6.77 3.24
C GLU A 206 -1.08 8.01 2.52
N ILE A 207 -0.45 8.95 3.24
CA ILE A 207 -0.02 10.25 2.69
C ILE A 207 1.41 10.58 3.10
N GLY A 208 2.09 11.42 2.33
CA GLY A 208 3.33 12.07 2.74
C GLY A 208 3.07 13.00 3.94
N TRP A 209 4.00 13.00 4.91
CA TRP A 209 3.84 13.71 6.19
C TRP A 209 3.55 15.22 6.06
N TRP A 210 3.90 15.84 4.95
CA TRP A 210 3.71 17.27 4.68
C TRP A 210 2.48 17.56 3.81
N GLN A 211 1.81 16.53 3.27
CA GLN A 211 0.72 16.67 2.30
C GLN A 211 -0.66 16.81 2.95
N GLY A 212 -0.79 16.53 4.25
CA GLY A 212 -2.07 16.39 4.93
C GLY A 212 -3.04 17.54 4.68
N ASN A 213 -2.63 18.79 4.94
CA ASN A 213 -3.47 19.97 4.73
C ASN A 213 -3.87 20.17 3.27
N LEU A 214 -2.96 19.92 2.32
CA LEU A 214 -3.23 20.08 0.89
C LEU A 214 -4.29 19.08 0.42
N ILE A 215 -4.18 17.80 0.87
CA ILE A 215 -5.14 16.76 0.51
C ILE A 215 -6.49 17.01 1.22
N CYS A 216 -6.50 17.51 2.45
CA CYS A 216 -7.73 17.95 3.13
C CYS A 216 -8.46 19.03 2.34
N ASP A 217 -7.75 20.02 1.80
CA ASP A 217 -8.37 21.08 1.02
C ASP A 217 -8.91 20.58 -0.32
N ILE A 218 -8.25 19.60 -0.94
CA ILE A 218 -8.80 18.87 -2.09
C ILE A 218 -10.08 18.13 -1.67
N ALA A 219 -10.05 17.36 -0.58
CA ALA A 219 -11.18 16.58 -0.11
C ALA A 219 -12.40 17.44 0.21
N LYS A 220 -12.24 18.60 0.86
CA LYS A 220 -13.34 19.53 1.18
C LYS A 220 -14.09 20.06 -0.04
N ARG A 221 -13.45 20.13 -1.21
CA ARG A 221 -14.11 20.58 -2.45
C ARG A 221 -15.14 19.59 -2.96
N TYR A 222 -14.93 18.29 -2.72
CA TYR A 222 -15.77 17.21 -3.25
C TYR A 222 -16.59 16.49 -2.20
N PHE A 223 -16.22 16.61 -0.91
CA PHE A 223 -16.80 15.90 0.23
C PHE A 223 -17.09 16.85 1.40
N ASN A 224 -17.73 18.00 1.11
CA ASN A 224 -18.08 19.01 2.11
C ASN A 224 -19.13 18.56 3.12
N ASP A 225 -19.82 17.46 2.84
CA ASP A 225 -20.85 16.80 3.65
C ASP A 225 -20.32 15.61 4.46
N SER A 226 -19.01 15.40 4.44
CA SER A 226 -18.35 14.25 5.07
C SER A 226 -17.35 14.68 6.14
N ILE A 227 -17.04 13.79 7.06
CA ILE A 227 -15.99 14.00 8.06
C ILE A 227 -14.64 13.77 7.37
N ILE A 228 -13.78 14.79 7.36
CA ILE A 228 -12.42 14.71 6.85
C ILE A 228 -11.46 14.86 8.01
N ARG A 229 -10.57 13.91 8.21
CA ARG A 229 -9.58 13.94 9.28
C ARG A 229 -8.24 13.40 8.84
N ILE A 230 -7.17 13.97 9.42
CA ILE A 230 -5.81 13.47 9.32
C ILE A 230 -5.46 12.77 10.64
N GLU A 231 -4.80 11.64 10.52
CA GLU A 231 -4.25 10.94 11.67
C GLU A 231 -2.74 10.74 11.49
N LYS A 232 -2.06 10.70 12.63
CA LYS A 232 -0.61 10.62 12.69
C LYS A 232 -0.13 9.19 12.82
N ASP A 233 1.12 8.98 12.38
CA ASP A 233 1.88 7.76 12.65
C ASP A 233 2.49 7.76 14.06
N LEU A 234 3.22 6.71 14.41
CA LEU A 234 3.89 6.58 15.71
C LEU A 234 5.00 7.61 15.96
N THR A 235 5.44 8.32 14.92
CA THR A 235 6.45 9.38 15.02
C THR A 235 5.83 10.78 15.11
N ASP A 236 4.50 10.85 15.33
CA ASP A 236 3.70 12.10 15.41
C ASP A 236 3.68 12.91 14.11
N ARG A 237 3.85 12.26 12.96
CA ARG A 237 3.77 12.86 11.63
C ARG A 237 2.43 12.52 10.98
N ASP A 238 1.84 13.47 10.27
CA ASP A 238 0.67 13.22 9.44
C ASP A 238 0.96 12.08 8.47
N ARG A 239 0.11 11.04 8.48
CA ARG A 239 0.36 9.84 7.68
C ARG A 239 -0.89 9.25 7.06
N TYR A 240 -2.06 9.50 7.65
CA TYR A 240 -3.31 8.89 7.20
C TYR A 240 -4.37 9.96 7.01
N LEU A 241 -5.09 9.92 5.89
CA LEU A 241 -6.23 10.78 5.66
C LEU A 241 -7.48 9.93 5.47
N PHE A 242 -8.55 10.31 6.17
CA PHE A 242 -9.86 9.67 6.07
C PHE A 242 -10.91 10.66 5.64
N ILE A 243 -11.80 10.22 4.72
CA ILE A 243 -13.07 10.87 4.39
C ILE A 243 -14.17 9.87 4.73
N ILE A 244 -15.05 10.22 5.64
CA ILE A 244 -16.06 9.30 6.23
C ILE A 244 -17.43 9.92 6.08
N HIS A 245 -18.39 9.13 5.59
CA HIS A 245 -19.80 9.47 5.51
C HIS A 245 -20.64 8.32 6.08
N GLU A 246 -21.51 8.64 7.11
CA GLU A 246 -22.31 7.65 7.85
C GLU A 246 -23.80 7.77 7.51
#